data_173a1c2f5db332a895fe8bddb326b665
#
_entry.id   173a1c2f5db332a895fe8bddb326b665
#
_cell.length_a   1.000
_cell.length_b   1.000
_cell.length_c   1.000
_cell.angle_alpha   90.00
_cell.angle_beta   90.00
_cell.angle_gamma   90.00
#
_symmetry.space_group_name_H-M   'P 1'
#
loop_
_entity.id
_entity.type
_entity.pdbx_description
1 polymer ?
#
loop_
_entity_poly.entity_id
_entity_poly.type
_entity_poly.pdbx_seq_one_letter_code
_entity_poly.pdbx_strand_id
1 'polypeptide(L)'
;MRSTIQDYLAELKGKRVAVIGIGVSNTPLIKMLLRAGIRVTACDKRQKQEFGGQAEALESLGAELRLGPDYLEGLDHDVIFRTPGLRPDVPQLLAAVERGSVLTSEMEVFFQVCPCNIIAVTGSDGKTTTTTMIAELLKAAGRNVYVGGNIGKPLLPDVDGMEAEDLAVLELSSFQ
;
A
#
# COMPACT_ATOMS: atom_id res chain seq x y z
N MET A 1 -13.40 -6.43 -17.48
CA MET A 1 -13.66 -5.25 -16.63
C MET A 1 -12.52 -5.16 -15.63
N ARG A 2 -11.93 -3.99 -15.41
CA ARG A 2 -10.98 -3.83 -14.30
C ARG A 2 -11.76 -3.94 -12.98
N SER A 3 -11.20 -4.61 -11.97
CA SER A 3 -11.79 -4.66 -10.63
C SER A 3 -11.77 -3.25 -10.04
N THR A 4 -12.81 -2.85 -9.34
CA THR A 4 -12.84 -1.59 -8.59
C THR A 4 -12.24 -1.78 -7.21
N ILE A 5 -11.89 -0.69 -6.52
CA ILE A 5 -11.46 -0.78 -5.12
C ILE A 5 -12.57 -1.33 -4.22
N GLN A 6 -13.84 -1.06 -4.54
CA GLN A 6 -14.98 -1.59 -3.78
C GLN A 6 -15.12 -3.11 -3.95
N ASP A 7 -14.89 -3.63 -5.17
CA ASP A 7 -14.84 -5.07 -5.42
C ASP A 7 -13.70 -5.72 -4.63
N TYR A 8 -12.51 -5.12 -4.67
CA TYR A 8 -11.34 -5.60 -3.93
C TYR A 8 -11.59 -5.61 -2.41
N LEU A 9 -12.14 -4.51 -1.86
CA LEU A 9 -12.49 -4.47 -0.43
C LEU A 9 -13.57 -5.49 -0.06
N ALA A 10 -14.52 -5.76 -0.97
CA ALA A 10 -15.53 -6.80 -0.76
C ALA A 10 -14.92 -8.20 -0.70
N GLU A 11 -13.91 -8.49 -1.54
CA GLU A 11 -13.16 -9.75 -1.51
C GLU A 11 -12.35 -9.94 -0.22
N LEU A 12 -11.97 -8.87 0.45
CA LEU A 12 -11.25 -8.92 1.73
C LEU A 12 -12.18 -9.11 2.94
N LYS A 13 -13.48 -8.94 2.79
CA LYS A 13 -14.43 -9.12 3.90
C LYS A 13 -14.38 -10.56 4.43
N GLY A 14 -14.26 -10.66 5.75
CA GLY A 14 -14.12 -11.97 6.43
C GLY A 14 -12.71 -12.55 6.45
N LYS A 15 -11.79 -12.02 5.66
CA LYS A 15 -10.38 -12.40 5.67
C LYS A 15 -9.61 -11.72 6.81
N ARG A 16 -8.54 -12.35 7.25
CA ARG A 16 -7.56 -11.76 8.16
C ARG A 16 -6.44 -11.12 7.33
N VAL A 17 -6.23 -9.85 7.53
CA VAL A 17 -5.26 -9.07 6.74
C VAL A 17 -4.12 -8.61 7.64
N ALA A 18 -2.88 -8.89 7.26
CA ALA A 18 -1.70 -8.28 7.87
C ALA A 18 -1.20 -7.14 6.98
N VAL A 19 -0.77 -6.05 7.60
CA VAL A 19 -0.08 -4.95 6.92
C VAL A 19 1.27 -4.74 7.60
N ILE A 20 2.35 -5.01 6.87
CA ILE A 20 3.71 -4.96 7.38
C ILE A 20 4.34 -3.59 7.10
N GLY A 21 4.77 -2.91 8.16
CA GLY A 21 5.34 -1.57 8.15
C GLY A 21 4.27 -0.50 8.39
N ILE A 22 4.29 0.13 9.56
CA ILE A 22 3.43 1.27 9.92
C ILE A 22 4.17 2.56 9.54
N GLY A 23 4.23 2.83 8.24
CA GLY A 23 4.91 3.99 7.66
C GLY A 23 3.96 4.90 6.87
N VAL A 24 4.55 5.84 6.14
CA VAL A 24 3.81 6.84 5.35
C VAL A 24 2.88 6.16 4.34
N SER A 25 3.33 5.11 3.66
CA SER A 25 2.53 4.41 2.64
C SER A 25 1.42 3.56 3.24
N ASN A 26 1.72 2.78 4.27
CA ASN A 26 0.78 1.77 4.78
C ASN A 26 -0.17 2.28 5.86
N THR A 27 0.12 3.39 6.54
CA THR A 27 -0.83 3.95 7.52
C THR A 27 -2.18 4.36 6.89
N PRO A 28 -2.22 5.05 5.73
CA PRO A 28 -3.48 5.31 5.04
C PRO A 28 -4.20 4.03 4.58
N LEU A 29 -3.46 3.04 4.09
CA LEU A 29 -3.99 1.73 3.74
C LEU A 29 -4.66 1.04 4.94
N ILE A 30 -3.98 0.96 6.09
CA ILE A 30 -4.53 0.37 7.33
C ILE A 30 -5.85 1.06 7.69
N LYS A 31 -5.87 2.41 7.68
CA LYS A 31 -7.09 3.18 7.98
C LYS A 31 -8.21 2.91 7.00
N MET A 32 -7.91 2.78 5.71
CA MET A 32 -8.89 2.46 4.66
C MET A 32 -9.50 1.07 4.89
N LEU A 33 -8.68 0.06 5.14
CA LEU A 33 -9.12 -1.30 5.42
C LEU A 33 -10.01 -1.39 6.67
N LEU A 34 -9.60 -0.74 7.77
CA LEU A 34 -10.38 -0.68 9.02
C LEU A 34 -11.74 -0.02 8.82
N ARG A 35 -11.79 1.10 8.06
CA ARG A 35 -13.05 1.80 7.74
C ARG A 35 -13.99 0.93 6.88
N ALA A 36 -13.43 0.06 6.05
CA ALA A 36 -14.19 -0.93 5.28
C ALA A 36 -14.66 -2.14 6.11
N GLY A 37 -14.36 -2.17 7.41
CA GLY A 37 -14.72 -3.25 8.31
C GLY A 37 -13.87 -4.51 8.19
N ILE A 38 -12.66 -4.39 7.64
CA ILE A 38 -11.72 -5.49 7.48
C ILE A 38 -10.88 -5.61 8.75
N ARG A 39 -10.67 -6.84 9.24
CA ARG A 39 -9.80 -7.10 10.39
C ARG A 39 -8.33 -6.97 9.97
N VAL A 40 -7.61 -6.05 10.58
CA VAL A 40 -6.22 -5.73 10.24
C VAL A 40 -5.31 -5.94 11.43
N THR A 41 -4.24 -6.72 11.24
CA THR A 41 -3.08 -6.78 12.11
C THR A 41 -1.97 -5.91 11.49
N ALA A 42 -1.63 -4.81 12.14
CA ALA A 42 -0.54 -3.92 11.71
C ALA A 42 0.78 -4.36 12.38
N CYS A 43 1.76 -4.73 11.56
CA CYS A 43 3.02 -5.30 11.99
C CYS A 43 4.17 -4.31 11.76
N ASP A 44 5.03 -4.06 12.74
CA ASP A 44 6.24 -3.23 12.56
C ASP A 44 7.35 -3.66 13.52
N LYS A 45 8.61 -3.54 13.08
CA LYS A 45 9.79 -3.87 13.89
C LYS A 45 10.02 -2.92 15.07
N ARG A 46 9.47 -1.72 15.02
CA ARG A 46 9.57 -0.70 16.07
C ARG A 46 8.68 -1.05 17.25
N GLN A 47 9.08 -0.55 18.43
CA GLN A 47 8.28 -0.63 19.64
C GLN A 47 7.18 0.45 19.63
N LYS A 48 6.12 0.24 20.41
CA LYS A 48 4.95 1.14 20.45
C LYS A 48 5.31 2.59 20.75
N GLN A 49 6.27 2.81 21.66
CA GLN A 49 6.71 4.14 22.09
C GLN A 49 7.37 4.96 20.95
N GLU A 50 7.86 4.30 19.91
CA GLU A 50 8.53 4.97 18.78
C GLU A 50 7.55 5.57 17.74
N PHE A 51 6.25 5.38 17.93
CA PHE A 51 5.22 5.84 17.01
C PHE A 51 4.57 7.19 17.38
N GLY A 52 4.92 7.77 18.55
CA GLY A 52 4.45 9.10 18.92
C GLY A 52 2.91 9.26 18.91
N GLY A 53 2.18 8.24 19.37
CA GLY A 53 0.70 8.23 19.44
C GLY A 53 0.01 7.64 18.19
N GLN A 54 0.75 7.37 17.11
CA GLN A 54 0.18 6.79 15.89
C GLN A 54 -0.31 5.35 16.11
N ALA A 55 0.41 4.57 16.92
CA ALA A 55 0.03 3.20 17.25
C ALA A 55 -1.29 3.16 18.01
N GLU A 56 -1.46 4.01 19.02
CA GLU A 56 -2.69 4.15 19.81
C GLU A 56 -3.87 4.59 18.94
N ALA A 57 -3.62 5.48 17.97
CA ALA A 57 -4.66 5.91 17.03
C ALA A 57 -5.13 4.76 16.12
N LEU A 58 -4.25 3.87 15.70
CA LEU A 58 -4.61 2.68 14.92
C LEU A 58 -5.37 1.65 15.77
N GLU A 59 -4.95 1.41 17.02
CA GLU A 59 -5.69 0.54 17.97
C GLU A 59 -7.10 1.08 18.22
N SER A 60 -7.24 2.39 18.41
CA SER A 60 -8.55 3.03 18.62
C SER A 60 -9.48 2.87 17.41
N LEU A 61 -8.93 2.69 16.22
CA LEU A 61 -9.67 2.36 15.00
C LEU A 61 -9.96 0.86 14.84
N GLY A 62 -9.47 0.03 15.75
CA GLY A 62 -9.71 -1.41 15.76
C GLY A 62 -8.57 -2.26 15.13
N ALA A 63 -7.39 -1.69 14.90
CA ALA A 63 -6.23 -2.48 14.46
C ALA A 63 -5.68 -3.33 15.62
N GLU A 64 -5.36 -4.58 15.34
CA GLU A 64 -4.44 -5.36 16.16
C GLU A 64 -3.01 -4.91 15.86
N LEU A 65 -2.16 -4.72 16.89
CA LEU A 65 -0.77 -4.35 16.71
C LEU A 65 0.16 -5.52 17.04
N ARG A 66 1.11 -5.79 16.14
CA ARG A 66 2.20 -6.73 16.34
C ARG A 66 3.53 -6.00 16.14
N LEU A 67 4.15 -5.56 17.24
CA LEU A 67 5.28 -4.64 17.23
C LEU A 67 6.52 -5.26 17.85
N GLY A 68 7.69 -4.77 17.46
CA GLY A 68 8.97 -5.22 18.00
C GLY A 68 9.66 -6.29 17.16
N PRO A 69 10.71 -6.96 17.71
CA PRO A 69 11.60 -7.81 16.93
C PRO A 69 10.90 -9.01 16.28
N ASP A 70 9.85 -9.54 16.91
CA ASP A 70 9.14 -10.75 16.45
C ASP A 70 7.90 -10.43 15.60
N TYR A 71 7.82 -9.23 15.02
CA TYR A 71 6.64 -8.73 14.28
C TYR A 71 6.25 -9.58 13.06
N LEU A 72 7.14 -10.41 12.54
CA LEU A 72 6.90 -11.33 11.43
C LEU A 72 6.62 -12.77 11.86
N GLU A 73 6.73 -13.08 13.15
CA GLU A 73 6.52 -14.44 13.63
C GLU A 73 5.03 -14.82 13.60
N GLY A 74 4.73 -16.06 13.22
CA GLY A 74 3.38 -16.58 13.23
C GLY A 74 2.40 -15.83 12.32
N LEU A 75 2.84 -15.35 11.15
CA LEU A 75 1.97 -14.75 10.13
C LEU A 75 1.06 -15.84 9.53
N ASP A 76 -0.18 -15.92 10.00
CA ASP A 76 -1.21 -16.87 9.54
C ASP A 76 -2.42 -16.17 8.89
N HIS A 77 -2.16 -15.03 8.26
CA HIS A 77 -3.16 -14.18 7.64
C HIS A 77 -3.48 -14.62 6.20
N ASP A 78 -4.71 -14.37 5.77
CA ASP A 78 -5.14 -14.73 4.42
C ASP A 78 -4.50 -13.83 3.35
N VAL A 79 -4.31 -12.54 3.69
CA VAL A 79 -3.66 -11.56 2.83
C VAL A 79 -2.62 -10.76 3.63
N ILE A 80 -1.43 -10.60 3.07
CA ILE A 80 -0.32 -9.89 3.68
C ILE A 80 0.13 -8.77 2.75
N PHE A 81 -0.05 -7.53 3.19
CA PHE A 81 0.52 -6.36 2.52
C PHE A 81 1.93 -6.12 3.05
N ARG A 82 2.92 -6.21 2.17
CA ARG A 82 4.31 -5.89 2.53
C ARG A 82 4.65 -4.42 2.23
N THR A 83 5.57 -3.85 3.01
CA THR A 83 6.23 -2.59 2.63
C THR A 83 7.28 -2.82 1.54
N PRO A 84 7.51 -1.86 0.62
CA PRO A 84 8.53 -2.01 -0.44
C PRO A 84 9.93 -2.35 0.08
N GLY A 85 10.30 -1.84 1.27
CA GLY A 85 11.62 -2.11 1.87
C GLY A 85 11.80 -3.52 2.46
N LEU A 86 10.74 -4.31 2.57
CA LEU A 86 10.83 -5.69 3.02
C LEU A 86 10.90 -6.63 1.81
N ARG A 87 11.98 -7.41 1.73
CA ARG A 87 12.14 -8.39 0.66
C ARG A 87 11.06 -9.47 0.74
N PRO A 88 10.51 -9.92 -0.40
CA PRO A 88 9.45 -10.95 -0.41
C PRO A 88 9.97 -12.35 -0.04
N ASP A 89 11.29 -12.56 -0.11
CA ASP A 89 11.97 -13.84 0.12
C ASP A 89 12.44 -14.08 1.56
N VAL A 90 12.01 -13.25 2.52
CA VAL A 90 12.29 -13.54 3.93
C VAL A 90 11.56 -14.80 4.39
N PRO A 91 12.19 -15.64 5.22
CA PRO A 91 11.64 -16.98 5.57
C PRO A 91 10.20 -16.95 6.10
N GLN A 92 9.85 -15.94 6.91
CA GLN A 92 8.52 -15.84 7.49
C GLN A 92 7.43 -15.57 6.42
N LEU A 93 7.75 -14.76 5.40
CA LEU A 93 6.81 -14.50 4.29
C LEU A 93 6.69 -15.72 3.37
N LEU A 94 7.80 -16.38 3.06
CA LEU A 94 7.78 -17.62 2.27
C LEU A 94 6.93 -18.68 2.96
N ALA A 95 7.14 -18.90 4.27
CA ALA A 95 6.34 -19.84 5.04
C ALA A 95 4.85 -19.47 5.10
N ALA A 96 4.51 -18.18 5.12
CA ALA A 96 3.11 -17.72 5.05
C ALA A 96 2.50 -18.02 3.68
N VAL A 97 3.22 -17.75 2.59
CA VAL A 97 2.79 -18.05 1.22
C VAL A 97 2.60 -19.56 1.01
N GLU A 98 3.52 -20.40 1.51
CA GLU A 98 3.39 -21.85 1.49
C GLU A 98 2.14 -22.37 2.23
N ARG A 99 1.67 -21.65 3.24
CA ARG A 99 0.41 -21.93 3.95
C ARG A 99 -0.83 -21.38 3.26
N GLY A 100 -0.67 -20.70 2.12
CA GLY A 100 -1.77 -20.17 1.30
C GLY A 100 -2.05 -18.67 1.46
N SER A 101 -1.21 -17.93 2.19
CA SER A 101 -1.33 -16.46 2.26
C SER A 101 -1.06 -15.81 0.91
N VAL A 102 -1.87 -14.82 0.54
CA VAL A 102 -1.61 -13.97 -0.62
C VAL A 102 -0.69 -12.83 -0.19
N LEU A 103 0.50 -12.76 -0.77
CA LEU A 103 1.43 -11.66 -0.54
C LEU A 103 1.22 -10.58 -1.60
N THR A 104 1.04 -9.34 -1.18
CA THR A 104 0.80 -8.18 -2.05
C THR A 104 1.41 -6.90 -1.46
N SER A 105 1.23 -5.79 -2.15
CA SER A 105 1.60 -4.45 -1.68
C SER A 105 0.51 -3.44 -2.03
N GLU A 106 0.54 -2.27 -1.41
CA GLU A 106 -0.35 -1.14 -1.72
C GLU A 106 -0.29 -0.79 -3.21
N MET A 107 0.90 -0.76 -3.78
CA MET A 107 1.13 -0.43 -5.19
C MET A 107 0.59 -1.51 -6.14
N GLU A 108 0.78 -2.79 -5.83
CA GLU A 108 0.24 -3.89 -6.64
C GLU A 108 -1.28 -3.84 -6.71
N VAL A 109 -1.94 -3.57 -5.58
CA VAL A 109 -3.41 -3.42 -5.54
C VAL A 109 -3.82 -2.15 -6.30
N PHE A 110 -3.07 -1.04 -6.16
CA PHE A 110 -3.35 0.17 -6.94
C PHE A 110 -3.34 -0.11 -8.46
N PHE A 111 -2.36 -0.86 -8.97
CA PHE A 111 -2.33 -1.25 -10.39
C PHE A 111 -3.54 -2.08 -10.82
N GLN A 112 -4.11 -2.88 -9.93
CA GLN A 112 -5.28 -3.71 -10.24
C GLN A 112 -6.56 -2.90 -10.35
N VAL A 113 -6.73 -1.89 -9.46
CA VAL A 113 -8.00 -1.18 -9.28
C VAL A 113 -8.02 0.24 -9.86
N CYS A 114 -6.87 0.78 -10.29
CA CYS A 114 -6.77 2.13 -10.83
C CYS A 114 -7.60 2.25 -12.13
N PRO A 115 -8.59 3.16 -12.19
CA PRO A 115 -9.43 3.30 -13.37
C PRO A 115 -8.71 4.03 -14.52
N CYS A 116 -7.75 4.90 -14.21
CA CYS A 116 -7.08 5.77 -15.17
C CYS A 116 -5.82 5.14 -15.79
N ASN A 117 -5.23 5.83 -16.75
CA ASN A 117 -3.96 5.41 -17.33
C ASN A 117 -2.79 5.72 -16.40
N ILE A 118 -1.87 4.78 -16.31
CA ILE A 118 -0.70 4.86 -15.44
C ILE A 118 0.54 5.09 -16.30
N ILE A 119 1.35 6.08 -15.92
CA ILE A 119 2.68 6.35 -16.46
C ILE A 119 3.68 6.03 -15.35
N ALA A 120 4.44 4.95 -15.50
CA ALA A 120 5.41 4.50 -14.50
C ALA A 120 6.82 4.89 -14.93
N VAL A 121 7.57 5.51 -14.01
CA VAL A 121 8.97 5.91 -14.19
C VAL A 121 9.84 5.08 -13.26
N THR A 122 10.79 4.34 -13.83
CA THR A 122 11.79 3.58 -13.09
C THR A 122 13.18 3.83 -13.66
N GLY A 123 14.22 3.39 -12.98
CA GLY A 123 15.62 3.56 -13.37
C GLY A 123 16.54 3.75 -12.18
N SER A 124 17.86 3.78 -12.40
CA SER A 124 18.85 4.04 -11.34
C SER A 124 18.83 5.49 -10.90
N ASP A 125 18.86 6.44 -11.85
CA ASP A 125 18.94 7.89 -11.58
C ASP A 125 17.85 8.66 -12.31
N GLY A 126 17.59 9.90 -11.86
CA GLY A 126 16.67 10.85 -12.51
C GLY A 126 15.18 10.51 -12.38
N LYS A 127 14.78 9.45 -11.69
CA LYS A 127 13.37 9.06 -11.54
C LYS A 127 12.48 10.21 -11.04
N THR A 128 12.86 10.82 -9.93
CA THR A 128 12.09 11.89 -9.28
C THR A 128 11.93 13.10 -10.20
N THR A 129 13.02 13.52 -10.85
CA THR A 129 13.00 14.65 -11.80
C THR A 129 12.09 14.33 -12.98
N THR A 130 12.24 13.15 -13.58
CA THR A 130 11.43 12.72 -14.73
C THR A 130 9.96 12.61 -14.38
N THR A 131 9.63 11.99 -13.25
CA THR A 131 8.24 11.86 -12.77
C THR A 131 7.62 13.24 -12.54
N THR A 132 8.35 14.15 -11.89
CA THR A 132 7.88 15.52 -11.64
C THR A 132 7.68 16.28 -12.95
N MET A 133 8.64 16.20 -13.88
CA MET A 133 8.52 16.87 -15.19
C MET A 133 7.32 16.38 -15.99
N ILE A 134 7.11 15.06 -16.06
CA ILE A 134 5.95 14.47 -16.74
C ILE A 134 4.66 14.99 -16.10
N ALA A 135 4.57 14.95 -14.77
CA ALA A 135 3.37 15.39 -14.07
C ALA A 135 3.06 16.88 -14.31
N GLU A 136 4.08 17.75 -14.25
CA GLU A 136 3.91 19.21 -14.48
C GLU A 136 3.55 19.52 -15.93
N LEU A 137 4.14 18.84 -16.92
CA LEU A 137 3.76 18.99 -18.33
C LEU A 137 2.31 18.59 -18.60
N LEU A 138 1.86 17.47 -18.00
CA LEU A 138 0.48 17.00 -18.15
C LEU A 138 -0.52 17.94 -17.47
N LYS A 139 -0.21 18.45 -16.29
CA LYS A 139 -1.01 19.47 -15.60
C LYS A 139 -1.10 20.76 -16.42
N ALA A 140 0.04 21.24 -16.99
CA ALA A 140 0.06 22.39 -17.85
C ALA A 140 -0.77 22.20 -19.14
N ALA A 141 -0.89 20.95 -19.60
CA ALA A 141 -1.81 20.56 -20.71
C ALA A 141 -3.27 20.39 -20.27
N GLY A 142 -3.63 20.79 -19.05
CA GLY A 142 -5.00 20.75 -18.54
C GLY A 142 -5.50 19.37 -18.12
N ARG A 143 -4.57 18.39 -17.89
CA ARG A 143 -4.95 17.07 -17.40
C ARG A 143 -5.02 17.03 -15.89
N ASN A 144 -5.95 16.25 -15.35
CA ASN A 144 -5.95 15.90 -13.92
C ASN A 144 -4.91 14.79 -13.68
N VAL A 145 -3.94 15.06 -12.79
CA VAL A 145 -2.75 14.20 -12.60
C VAL A 145 -2.53 13.88 -11.13
N TYR A 146 -2.51 12.60 -10.83
CA TYR A 146 -2.13 12.04 -9.53
C TYR A 146 -0.67 11.60 -9.57
N VAL A 147 0.10 11.97 -8.53
CA VAL A 147 1.53 11.62 -8.43
C VAL A 147 1.75 10.76 -7.19
N GLY A 148 2.39 9.62 -7.36
CA GLY A 148 2.61 8.68 -6.26
C GLY A 148 3.80 7.73 -6.50
N GLY A 149 3.84 6.66 -5.71
CA GLY A 149 4.93 5.70 -5.70
C GLY A 149 5.97 6.05 -4.64
N ASN A 150 7.26 6.08 -4.99
CA ASN A 150 8.33 6.47 -4.06
C ASN A 150 8.31 7.94 -3.66
N ILE A 151 7.57 8.76 -4.39
CA ILE A 151 7.36 10.19 -4.13
C ILE A 151 5.87 10.48 -3.99
N GLY A 152 5.56 11.64 -3.42
CA GLY A 152 4.16 12.04 -3.24
C GLY A 152 3.49 11.29 -2.09
N LYS A 153 2.24 10.95 -2.29
CA LYS A 153 1.41 10.25 -1.31
C LYS A 153 0.98 8.86 -1.84
N PRO A 154 0.64 7.92 -0.95
CA PRO A 154 -0.01 6.68 -1.37
C PRO A 154 -1.29 6.98 -2.13
N LEU A 155 -1.50 6.34 -3.26
CA LEU A 155 -2.63 6.64 -4.14
C LEU A 155 -3.83 5.69 -3.96
N LEU A 156 -3.62 4.49 -3.45
CA LEU A 156 -4.69 3.53 -3.27
C LEU A 156 -5.85 4.04 -2.40
N PRO A 157 -5.62 4.78 -1.31
CA PRO A 157 -6.72 5.34 -0.51
C PRO A 157 -7.56 6.40 -1.23
N ASP A 158 -7.03 7.00 -2.30
CA ASP A 158 -7.70 8.05 -3.07
C ASP A 158 -8.28 7.53 -4.41
N VAL A 159 -8.13 6.25 -4.71
CA VAL A 159 -8.48 5.68 -6.02
C VAL A 159 -9.95 5.78 -6.38
N ASP A 160 -10.85 5.81 -5.39
CA ASP A 160 -12.29 6.04 -5.61
C ASP A 160 -12.62 7.41 -6.23
N GLY A 161 -11.74 8.39 -6.05
CA GLY A 161 -11.90 9.73 -6.63
C GLY A 161 -11.26 9.89 -8.01
N MET A 162 -10.69 8.82 -8.58
CA MET A 162 -10.04 8.86 -9.88
C MET A 162 -11.01 8.44 -10.99
N GLU A 163 -10.94 9.13 -12.12
CA GLU A 163 -11.74 8.88 -13.31
C GLU A 163 -10.90 8.29 -14.44
N ALA A 164 -11.51 7.67 -15.43
CA ALA A 164 -10.82 7.00 -16.54
C ALA A 164 -9.97 7.97 -17.39
N GLU A 165 -10.37 9.24 -17.45
CA GLU A 165 -9.71 10.33 -18.17
C GLU A 165 -8.52 10.94 -17.42
N ASP A 166 -8.37 10.64 -16.13
CA ASP A 166 -7.25 11.09 -15.30
C ASP A 166 -5.95 10.37 -15.67
N LEU A 167 -4.85 10.80 -15.08
CA LEU A 167 -3.54 10.20 -15.26
C LEU A 167 -2.87 9.99 -13.90
N ALA A 168 -2.33 8.80 -13.68
CA ALA A 168 -1.46 8.52 -12.55
C ALA A 168 0.00 8.46 -13.03
N VAL A 169 0.87 9.30 -12.45
CA VAL A 169 2.32 9.30 -12.74
C VAL A 169 3.04 8.76 -11.51
N LEU A 170 3.68 7.61 -11.66
CA LEU A 170 4.26 6.86 -10.55
C LEU A 170 5.78 6.79 -10.65
N GLU A 171 6.46 7.12 -9.57
CA GLU A 171 7.87 6.77 -9.41
C GLU A 171 7.96 5.37 -8.79
N LEU A 172 8.58 4.43 -9.49
CA LEU A 172 8.76 3.07 -9.00
C LEU A 172 10.22 2.78 -8.67
N SER A 173 10.45 2.08 -7.58
CA SER A 173 11.74 1.48 -7.27
C SER A 173 11.84 0.08 -7.90
N SER A 174 13.07 -0.45 -7.97
CA SER A 174 13.31 -1.81 -8.46
C SER A 174 12.77 -2.91 -7.53
N PHE A 175 12.20 -2.52 -6.37
CA PHE A 175 11.65 -3.45 -5.37
C PHE A 175 10.11 -3.39 -5.24
N GLN A 176 9.48 -2.60 -6.11
CA GLN A 176 8.02 -2.48 -6.22
C GLN A 176 7.49 -3.29 -7.39
#